data_6a0e8c59f59e40f60dacf8664f81eb2a
#
_entry.id   6a0e8c59f59e40f60dacf8664f81eb2a
#
_cell.length_a   1.000
_cell.length_b   1.000
_cell.length_c   1.000
_cell.angle_alpha   90.00
_cell.angle_beta   90.00
_cell.angle_gamma   90.00
#
_symmetry.space_group_name_H-M   'P 1'
#
loop_
_entity.id
_entity.type
_entity.pdbx_description
1 polymer ?
#
loop_
_entity_poly.entity_id
_entity_poly.type
_entity_poly.pdbx_seq_one_letter_code
_entity_poly.pdbx_strand_id
1 'polypeptide(L)'
;MKKLTSMVLTIGLGSALLLAGCGSTDSKVSDGVNKMLETTDELSKAIDSGDQAKVKEVGPTLEDQWSSFEDDVKKDNKDLYEKIEKYLDPTIAGSEAASLDKEALGTLNEQLTDALKELDKKTE
;
A
#
# COMPACT_ATOMS: atom_id res chain seq x y z
N MET A 1 -65.57 7.27 15.39
CA MET A 1 -65.09 5.99 14.88
C MET A 1 -63.93 6.21 13.91
N LYS A 2 -62.78 6.08 14.36
CA LYS A 2 -61.60 6.35 13.57
C LYS A 2 -60.91 5.04 13.22
N LYS A 3 -60.95 4.72 11.96
CA LYS A 3 -60.22 3.59 11.43
C LYS A 3 -58.81 4.01 11.20
N LEU A 4 -57.93 3.52 12.03
CA LEU A 4 -56.51 3.64 11.84
C LEU A 4 -56.07 2.61 10.79
N THR A 5 -55.80 3.10 9.61
CA THR A 5 -55.19 2.32 8.56
C THR A 5 -53.71 2.25 8.85
N SER A 6 -53.31 1.10 9.32
CA SER A 6 -51.90 0.78 9.52
C SER A 6 -51.22 0.64 8.17
N MET A 7 -50.45 1.62 7.76
CA MET A 7 -49.65 1.57 6.57
C MET A 7 -48.36 0.83 6.91
N VAL A 8 -48.32 -0.43 6.53
CA VAL A 8 -47.08 -1.21 6.63
C VAL A 8 -46.16 -0.74 5.52
N LEU A 9 -45.19 0.02 5.91
CA LEU A 9 -44.08 0.43 5.03
C LEU A 9 -43.11 -0.75 4.96
N THR A 10 -43.26 -1.56 3.92
CA THR A 10 -42.25 -2.57 3.57
C THR A 10 -41.05 -1.85 3.03
N ILE A 11 -40.08 -1.64 3.85
CA ILE A 11 -38.76 -1.20 3.43
C ILE A 11 -38.11 -2.40 2.74
N GLY A 12 -38.17 -2.40 1.42
CA GLY A 12 -37.39 -3.31 0.60
C GLY A 12 -35.90 -3.03 0.88
N LEU A 13 -35.28 -3.88 1.65
CA LEU A 13 -33.85 -3.93 1.78
C LEU A 13 -33.30 -4.31 0.41
N GLY A 14 -32.97 -3.31 -0.37
CA GLY A 14 -32.20 -3.48 -1.59
C GLY A 14 -30.84 -4.10 -1.21
N SER A 15 -30.69 -5.34 -1.54
CA SER A 15 -29.44 -6.07 -1.38
C SER A 15 -28.40 -5.52 -2.35
N ALA A 16 -27.80 -4.43 -1.97
CA ALA A 16 -26.65 -3.84 -2.67
C ALA A 16 -25.34 -4.54 -2.26
N LEU A 17 -25.42 -5.82 -1.95
CA LEU A 17 -24.27 -6.57 -1.43
C LEU A 17 -23.52 -7.37 -2.49
N LEU A 18 -23.81 -7.13 -3.76
CA LEU A 18 -23.23 -7.95 -4.83
C LEU A 18 -21.99 -7.37 -5.49
N LEU A 19 -21.49 -6.24 -5.03
CA LEU A 19 -20.30 -5.61 -5.61
C LEU A 19 -19.01 -5.94 -4.87
N ALA A 20 -19.09 -6.72 -3.81
CA ALA A 20 -17.92 -7.03 -2.99
C ALA A 20 -17.04 -8.15 -3.55
N GLY A 21 -17.42 -8.81 -4.63
CA GLY A 21 -16.73 -10.03 -5.06
C GLY A 21 -15.60 -9.87 -6.06
N CYS A 22 -15.69 -8.92 -6.97
CA CYS A 22 -14.77 -8.88 -8.11
C CYS A 22 -13.69 -7.80 -8.07
N GLY A 23 -13.82 -6.79 -7.23
CA GLY A 23 -12.89 -5.67 -7.14
C GLY A 23 -12.11 -5.59 -5.83
N SER A 24 -12.40 -6.44 -4.84
CA SER A 24 -11.85 -6.30 -3.49
C SER A 24 -10.34 -6.58 -3.41
N THR A 25 -9.80 -7.49 -4.22
CA THR A 25 -8.37 -7.81 -4.27
C THR A 25 -7.59 -6.68 -4.94
N ASP A 26 -8.07 -6.21 -6.09
CA ASP A 26 -7.44 -5.09 -6.80
C ASP A 26 -7.49 -3.80 -5.97
N SER A 27 -8.61 -3.51 -5.32
CA SER A 27 -8.75 -2.38 -4.40
C SER A 27 -7.79 -2.48 -3.21
N LYS A 28 -7.63 -3.65 -2.64
CA LYS A 28 -6.72 -3.89 -1.52
C LYS A 28 -5.26 -3.66 -1.93
N VAL A 29 -4.88 -4.16 -3.10
CA VAL A 29 -3.54 -3.95 -3.66
C VAL A 29 -3.33 -2.48 -3.98
N SER A 30 -4.26 -1.82 -4.67
CA SER A 30 -4.19 -0.40 -4.99
C SER A 30 -4.08 0.47 -3.73
N ASP A 31 -4.89 0.24 -2.73
CA ASP A 31 -4.83 0.97 -1.45
C ASP A 31 -3.48 0.74 -0.75
N GLY A 32 -2.99 -0.50 -0.74
CA GLY A 32 -1.69 -0.85 -0.18
C GLY A 32 -0.53 -0.17 -0.90
N VAL A 33 -0.54 -0.18 -2.23
CA VAL A 33 0.47 0.48 -3.06
C VAL A 33 0.47 1.99 -2.84
N ASN A 34 -0.69 2.64 -2.82
CA ASN A 34 -0.80 4.07 -2.57
C ASN A 34 -0.22 4.44 -1.20
N LYS A 35 -0.51 3.66 -0.18
CA LYS A 35 0.05 3.85 1.15
C LYS A 35 1.57 3.69 1.18
N MET A 36 2.11 2.69 0.49
CA MET A 36 3.56 2.53 0.36
C MET A 36 4.21 3.68 -0.43
N LEU A 37 3.55 4.19 -1.47
CA LEU A 37 4.04 5.36 -2.22
C LEU A 37 4.10 6.63 -1.35
N GLU A 38 3.13 6.85 -0.48
CA GLU A 38 3.18 7.92 0.51
C GLU A 38 4.37 7.74 1.47
N THR A 39 4.60 6.50 1.92
CA THR A 39 5.71 6.16 2.81
C THR A 39 7.06 6.33 2.13
N THR A 40 7.23 5.92 0.87
CA THR A 40 8.48 6.14 0.12
C THR A 40 8.76 7.62 -0.13
N ASP A 41 7.72 8.44 -0.31
CA ASP A 41 7.86 9.90 -0.42
C ASP A 41 8.30 10.52 0.91
N GLU A 42 7.71 10.09 2.01
CA GLU A 42 8.14 10.51 3.36
C GLU A 42 9.59 10.09 3.65
N LEU A 43 9.94 8.86 3.30
CA LEU A 43 11.30 8.35 3.43
C LEU A 43 12.28 9.16 2.58
N SER A 44 11.94 9.48 1.34
CA SER A 44 12.77 10.33 0.46
C SER A 44 13.05 11.67 1.09
N LYS A 45 12.05 12.34 1.65
CA LYS A 45 12.22 13.62 2.35
C LYS A 45 13.12 13.51 3.57
N ALA A 46 12.99 12.44 4.34
CA ALA A 46 13.84 12.18 5.51
C ALA A 46 15.30 11.92 5.10
N ILE A 47 15.52 11.17 4.02
CA ILE A 47 16.87 10.92 3.47
C ILE A 47 17.50 12.23 3.00
N ASP A 48 16.78 13.03 2.22
CA ASP A 48 17.28 14.29 1.69
C ASP A 48 17.66 15.29 2.79
N SER A 49 16.85 15.34 3.85
CA SER A 49 17.14 16.20 5.01
C SER A 49 18.24 15.65 5.92
N GLY A 50 18.65 14.40 5.73
CA GLY A 50 19.64 13.74 6.60
C GLY A 50 19.11 13.39 7.99
N ASP A 51 17.79 13.30 8.14
CA ASP A 51 17.13 12.94 9.40
C ASP A 51 17.14 11.42 9.62
N GLN A 52 18.26 10.93 10.15
CA GLN A 52 18.45 9.49 10.40
C GLN A 52 17.40 8.89 11.36
N ALA A 53 16.96 9.64 12.36
CA ALA A 53 15.94 9.19 13.29
C ALA A 53 14.61 8.94 12.56
N LYS A 54 14.23 9.85 11.68
CA LYS A 54 13.02 9.73 10.85
C LYS A 54 13.15 8.59 9.83
N VAL A 55 14.31 8.42 9.22
CA VAL A 55 14.60 7.31 8.31
C VAL A 55 14.41 5.96 9.02
N LYS A 56 14.92 5.82 10.23
CA LYS A 56 14.76 4.61 11.04
C LYS A 56 13.33 4.36 11.51
N GLU A 57 12.54 5.41 11.65
CA GLU A 57 11.13 5.32 12.00
C GLU A 57 10.28 4.88 10.79
N VAL A 58 10.50 5.50 9.63
CA VAL A 58 9.66 5.34 8.44
C VAL A 58 10.00 4.07 7.65
N GLY A 59 11.28 3.78 7.44
CA GLY A 59 11.73 2.66 6.60
C GLY A 59 11.11 1.32 6.95
N PRO A 60 11.17 0.87 8.22
CA PRO A 60 10.63 -0.42 8.62
C PRO A 60 9.10 -0.56 8.46
N THR A 61 8.36 0.54 8.40
CA THR A 61 6.90 0.49 8.20
C THR A 61 6.52 -0.07 6.83
N LEU A 62 7.43 0.00 5.85
CA LEU A 62 7.24 -0.57 4.52
C LEU A 62 7.02 -2.09 4.57
N GLU A 63 7.67 -2.79 5.47
CA GLU A 63 7.50 -4.24 5.65
C GLU A 63 6.06 -4.60 6.05
N ASP A 64 5.54 -3.94 7.07
CA ASP A 64 4.16 -4.17 7.54
C ASP A 64 3.13 -3.82 6.46
N GLN A 65 3.37 -2.76 5.71
CA GLN A 65 2.50 -2.36 4.62
C GLN A 65 2.51 -3.38 3.48
N TRP A 66 3.68 -3.83 3.06
CA TRP A 66 3.86 -4.82 2.00
C TRP A 66 3.24 -6.16 2.37
N SER A 67 3.52 -6.68 3.55
CA SER A 67 3.02 -7.96 4.03
C SER A 67 1.49 -8.06 4.06
N SER A 68 0.79 -6.92 4.11
CA SER A 68 -0.66 -6.91 4.11
C SER A 68 -1.30 -7.30 2.78
N PHE A 69 -0.60 -7.19 1.65
CA PHE A 69 -1.14 -7.49 0.32
C PHE A 69 -0.17 -8.20 -0.64
N GLU A 70 1.05 -8.51 -0.21
CA GLU A 70 2.09 -9.14 -1.05
C GLU A 70 1.66 -10.47 -1.66
N ASP A 71 0.89 -11.28 -0.94
CA ASP A 71 0.42 -12.58 -1.43
C ASP A 71 -0.48 -12.44 -2.66
N ASP A 72 -1.30 -11.40 -2.70
CA ASP A 72 -2.16 -11.09 -3.84
C ASP A 72 -1.30 -10.66 -5.04
N VAL A 73 -0.26 -9.85 -4.81
CA VAL A 73 0.69 -9.44 -5.86
C VAL A 73 1.47 -10.63 -6.39
N LYS A 74 1.96 -11.50 -5.51
CA LYS A 74 2.70 -12.71 -5.88
C LYS A 74 1.90 -13.65 -6.76
N LYS A 75 0.60 -13.76 -6.45
CA LYS A 75 -0.33 -14.60 -7.20
C LYS A 75 -0.60 -14.05 -8.60
N ASP A 76 -0.86 -12.76 -8.71
CA ASP A 76 -1.36 -12.14 -9.94
C ASP A 76 -0.24 -11.50 -10.80
N ASN A 77 0.85 -11.06 -10.17
CA ASN A 77 1.97 -10.36 -10.81
C ASN A 77 3.32 -10.75 -10.20
N LYS A 78 3.69 -12.01 -10.36
CA LYS A 78 4.92 -12.56 -9.77
C LYS A 78 6.18 -11.77 -10.12
N ASP A 79 6.33 -11.30 -11.36
CA ASP A 79 7.50 -10.53 -11.79
C ASP A 79 7.62 -9.19 -11.04
N LEU A 80 6.49 -8.52 -10.79
CA LEU A 80 6.46 -7.29 -9.99
C LEU A 80 6.67 -7.58 -8.51
N TYR A 81 6.14 -8.69 -8.00
CA TYR A 81 6.44 -9.14 -6.65
C TYR A 81 7.95 -9.27 -6.44
N GLU A 82 8.64 -10.02 -7.28
CA GLU A 82 10.08 -10.22 -7.19
C GLU A 82 10.86 -8.90 -7.37
N LYS A 83 10.41 -8.03 -8.26
CA LYS A 83 11.02 -6.72 -8.48
C LYS A 83 10.88 -5.82 -7.25
N ILE A 84 9.72 -5.79 -6.62
CA ILE A 84 9.49 -5.00 -5.40
C ILE A 84 10.35 -5.53 -4.25
N GLU A 85 10.33 -6.84 -4.00
CA GLU A 85 11.17 -7.50 -2.98
C GLU A 85 12.66 -7.15 -3.13
N LYS A 86 13.14 -7.17 -4.36
CA LYS A 86 14.54 -6.85 -4.69
C LYS A 86 14.98 -5.48 -4.18
N TYR A 87 14.08 -4.51 -4.16
CA TYR A 87 14.38 -3.14 -3.71
C TYR A 87 13.86 -2.85 -2.29
N LEU A 88 12.82 -3.54 -1.86
CA LEU A 88 12.22 -3.36 -0.55
C LEU A 88 13.17 -3.79 0.57
N ASP A 89 13.68 -5.00 0.52
CA ASP A 89 14.56 -5.55 1.55
C ASP A 89 15.81 -4.68 1.78
N PRO A 90 16.58 -4.30 0.73
CA PRO A 90 17.73 -3.42 0.95
C PRO A 90 17.35 -2.00 1.35
N THR A 91 16.18 -1.49 0.97
CA THR A 91 15.69 -0.19 1.44
C THR A 91 15.43 -0.22 2.93
N ILE A 92 14.77 -1.25 3.44
CA ILE A 92 14.53 -1.43 4.87
C ILE A 92 15.86 -1.58 5.62
N ALA A 93 16.74 -2.46 5.15
CA ALA A 93 18.06 -2.66 5.76
C ALA A 93 18.88 -1.37 5.80
N GLY A 94 18.88 -0.60 4.73
CA GLY A 94 19.56 0.69 4.66
C GLY A 94 18.97 1.74 5.60
N SER A 95 17.66 1.72 5.81
CA SER A 95 16.99 2.62 6.75
C SER A 95 17.33 2.32 8.22
N GLU A 96 17.62 1.07 8.54
CA GLU A 96 17.99 0.60 9.88
C GLU A 96 19.48 0.68 10.17
N ALA A 97 20.31 1.00 9.17
CA ALA A 97 21.76 1.06 9.30
C ALA A 97 22.22 2.03 10.38
N ALA A 98 23.36 1.75 10.99
CA ALA A 98 23.96 2.60 12.04
C ALA A 98 24.31 4.01 11.55
N SER A 99 24.63 4.15 10.26
CA SER A 99 24.88 5.43 9.60
C SER A 99 24.09 5.54 8.32
N LEU A 100 23.56 6.74 8.05
CA LEU A 100 22.75 7.00 6.86
C LEU A 100 23.67 7.22 5.64
N ASP A 101 23.55 6.33 4.65
CA ASP A 101 24.08 6.53 3.30
C ASP A 101 22.98 7.11 2.41
N LYS A 102 22.95 8.42 2.27
CA LYS A 102 21.90 9.16 1.54
C LYS A 102 21.84 8.78 0.06
N GLU A 103 22.97 8.57 -0.57
CA GLU A 103 23.05 8.23 -1.99
C GLU A 103 22.55 6.81 -2.24
N ALA A 104 23.08 5.83 -1.52
CA ALA A 104 22.69 4.44 -1.68
C ALA A 104 21.23 4.21 -1.32
N LEU A 105 20.79 4.70 -0.16
CA LEU A 105 19.42 4.53 0.29
C LEU A 105 18.43 5.32 -0.58
N GLY A 106 18.79 6.51 -1.00
CA GLY A 106 18.00 7.33 -1.92
C GLY A 106 17.76 6.63 -3.24
N THR A 107 18.78 6.01 -3.83
CA THR A 107 18.69 5.25 -5.06
C THR A 107 17.78 4.02 -4.90
N LEU A 108 17.94 3.27 -3.82
CA LEU A 108 17.08 2.10 -3.52
C LEU A 108 15.63 2.49 -3.34
N ASN A 109 15.37 3.56 -2.61
CA ASN A 109 14.02 4.08 -2.38
C ASN A 109 13.35 4.57 -3.68
N GLU A 110 14.11 5.20 -4.57
CA GLU A 110 13.64 5.61 -5.90
C GLU A 110 13.25 4.39 -6.75
N GLN A 111 14.10 3.38 -6.79
CA GLN A 111 13.84 2.14 -7.53
C GLN A 111 12.63 1.38 -6.99
N LEU A 112 12.47 1.34 -5.66
CA LEU A 112 11.28 0.79 -5.01
C LEU A 112 10.02 1.58 -5.41
N THR A 113 10.10 2.90 -5.38
CA THR A 113 9.00 3.79 -5.77
C THR A 113 8.57 3.53 -7.21
N ASP A 114 9.52 3.40 -8.13
CA ASP A 114 9.23 3.10 -9.54
C ASP A 114 8.56 1.73 -9.72
N ALA A 115 9.01 0.71 -9.00
CA ALA A 115 8.38 -0.61 -9.02
C ALA A 115 6.94 -0.58 -8.48
N LEU A 116 6.70 0.17 -7.41
CA LEU A 116 5.36 0.38 -6.85
C LEU A 116 4.43 1.10 -7.81
N LYS A 117 4.93 2.10 -8.54
CA LYS A 117 4.16 2.80 -9.59
C LYS A 117 3.81 1.89 -10.76
N GLU A 118 4.67 0.94 -11.12
CA GLU A 118 4.34 -0.05 -12.14
C GLU A 118 3.19 -0.96 -11.69
N LEU A 119 3.19 -1.34 -10.42
CA LEU A 119 2.11 -2.14 -9.84
C LEU A 119 0.80 -1.36 -9.77
N ASP A 120 0.86 -0.10 -9.36
CA ASP A 120 -0.32 0.78 -9.29
C ASP A 120 -1.05 0.88 -10.64
N LYS A 121 -0.30 1.07 -11.73
CA LYS A 121 -0.85 1.10 -13.09
C LYS A 121 -1.54 -0.19 -13.53
N LYS A 122 -1.23 -1.32 -12.91
CA LYS A 122 -1.87 -2.60 -13.23
C LYS A 122 -3.13 -2.86 -12.43
N THR A 123 -3.34 -2.10 -11.37
CA THR A 123 -4.50 -2.22 -10.48
C THR A 123 -5.53 -1.11 -10.70
N GLU A 124 -5.28 -0.18 -11.61
CA GLU A 124 -6.23 0.80 -12.12
C GLU A 124 -7.17 0.13 -13.16
#